data_6f614be48fa9ea6c286fec4ee43cdfee
#
_entry.id   6f614be48fa9ea6c286fec4ee43cdfee
#
_cell.length_a   1.000
_cell.length_b   1.000
_cell.length_c   1.000
_cell.angle_alpha   90.00
_cell.angle_beta   90.00
_cell.angle_gamma   90.00
#
_symmetry.space_group_name_H-M   'P 1'
#
loop_
_entity.id
_entity.type
_entity.pdbx_description
1 polymer ?
#
loop_
_entity_poly.entity_id
_entity_poly.type
_entity_poly.pdbx_seq_one_letter_code
_entity_poly.pdbx_strand_id
1 'polypeptide(L)'
;MKFVLSILLLPLFASVVSAGSIDANSFKGKAVLVTGASSGIGRTITETLAAKGVYVYAGARKKGDIEALTALENVQGVRLDVTKADEISAAVDLVKSQGRGLHGIVNNAGVFLHAPLIEISESDMDFIMDVNVFGPYRVTKAFAPLIIDAKGRVTTIGSVAGLNSGRMFGPYSMTKFAMEAFTDALAGEMGKFDVQVSIVEPGNFNSNIMKNMRKRQAKLKANGDASLFDEEYEKMENFSKADRSSHRSPVAVADAVVHALFAEEPKLRYLVTPNQREADMALRGLMRKVSQLNNDHEHSLTNDQLKSLLDQFQK
;
A
#
# COMPACT_ATOMS: atom_id res chain seq x y z
N MET A 1 -34.18 -12.64 -54.49
CA MET A 1 -33.75 -13.45 -53.30
C MET A 1 -33.05 -12.51 -52.34
N LYS A 2 -33.75 -12.11 -51.28
CA LYS A 2 -33.21 -11.22 -50.26
C LYS A 2 -32.65 -12.09 -49.13
N PHE A 3 -31.31 -12.04 -48.89
CA PHE A 3 -30.72 -12.69 -47.72
C PHE A 3 -30.86 -11.75 -46.52
N VAL A 4 -31.62 -12.21 -45.53
CA VAL A 4 -31.71 -11.56 -44.22
C VAL A 4 -30.60 -12.16 -43.36
N LEU A 5 -29.62 -11.31 -43.01
CA LEU A 5 -28.53 -11.67 -42.09
C LEU A 5 -29.03 -11.41 -40.66
N SER A 6 -29.42 -12.49 -39.97
CA SER A 6 -29.76 -12.41 -38.53
C SER A 6 -28.48 -12.34 -37.71
N ILE A 7 -28.20 -11.16 -37.14
CA ILE A 7 -27.14 -10.98 -36.15
C ILE A 7 -27.67 -11.50 -34.81
N LEU A 8 -27.14 -12.63 -34.36
CA LEU A 8 -27.34 -13.12 -33.00
C LEU A 8 -26.51 -12.25 -32.05
N LEU A 9 -27.16 -11.37 -31.32
CA LEU A 9 -26.59 -10.73 -30.14
C LEU A 9 -26.50 -11.78 -29.01
N LEU A 10 -25.30 -12.30 -28.77
CA LEU A 10 -25.02 -13.04 -27.51
C LEU A 10 -24.93 -11.99 -26.37
N PRO A 11 -25.71 -12.19 -25.28
CA PRO A 11 -25.53 -11.33 -24.11
C PRO A 11 -24.16 -11.62 -23.48
N LEU A 12 -23.31 -10.57 -23.43
CA LEU A 12 -22.11 -10.57 -22.61
C LEU A 12 -22.55 -10.63 -21.14
N PHE A 13 -22.58 -11.82 -20.56
CA PHE A 13 -22.63 -11.96 -19.11
C PHE A 13 -21.29 -11.47 -18.55
N ALA A 14 -21.26 -10.21 -18.14
CA ALA A 14 -20.24 -9.75 -17.22
C ALA A 14 -20.42 -10.55 -15.93
N SER A 15 -19.58 -11.55 -15.71
CA SER A 15 -19.44 -12.19 -14.40
C SER A 15 -18.92 -11.14 -13.44
N VAL A 16 -19.86 -10.52 -12.71
CA VAL A 16 -19.54 -9.79 -11.48
C VAL A 16 -18.95 -10.85 -10.56
N VAL A 17 -17.62 -10.85 -10.42
CA VAL A 17 -16.97 -11.57 -9.33
C VAL A 17 -17.58 -10.99 -8.05
N SER A 18 -18.50 -11.76 -7.45
CA SER A 18 -19.06 -11.46 -6.14
C SER A 18 -17.89 -11.40 -5.16
N ALA A 19 -17.47 -10.19 -4.79
CA ALA A 19 -16.67 -10.00 -3.60
C ALA A 19 -17.52 -10.56 -2.46
N GLY A 20 -17.13 -11.70 -1.89
CA GLY A 20 -17.84 -12.33 -0.78
C GLY A 20 -18.18 -11.27 0.26
N SER A 21 -19.45 -11.17 0.62
CA SER A 21 -19.93 -10.20 1.59
C SER A 21 -19.25 -10.47 2.92
N ILE A 22 -18.45 -9.51 3.41
CA ILE A 22 -17.84 -9.61 4.75
C ILE A 22 -18.99 -9.57 5.77
N ASP A 23 -19.07 -10.59 6.62
CA ASP A 23 -20.06 -10.62 7.70
C ASP A 23 -19.82 -9.45 8.67
N ALA A 24 -20.86 -8.66 8.94
CA ALA A 24 -20.79 -7.53 9.87
C ALA A 24 -20.33 -7.96 11.28
N ASN A 25 -20.57 -9.21 11.68
CA ASN A 25 -20.11 -9.74 12.96
C ASN A 25 -18.58 -9.94 13.00
N SER A 26 -17.90 -10.04 11.85
CA SER A 26 -16.44 -10.19 11.81
C SER A 26 -15.68 -9.00 12.38
N PHE A 27 -16.31 -7.81 12.44
CA PHE A 27 -15.73 -6.59 13.00
C PHE A 27 -15.84 -6.50 14.52
N LYS A 28 -16.81 -7.19 15.12
CA LYS A 28 -17.17 -7.05 16.53
C LYS A 28 -16.02 -7.47 17.45
N GLY A 29 -15.63 -6.57 18.36
CA GLY A 29 -14.57 -6.81 19.33
C GLY A 29 -13.16 -6.88 18.73
N LYS A 30 -12.98 -6.59 17.46
CA LYS A 30 -11.68 -6.59 16.81
C LYS A 30 -10.95 -5.26 16.97
N ALA A 31 -9.64 -5.31 17.14
CA ALA A 31 -8.77 -4.15 17.20
C ALA A 31 -7.71 -4.20 16.11
N VAL A 32 -7.40 -3.05 15.48
CA VAL A 32 -6.45 -2.92 14.38
C VAL A 32 -5.50 -1.75 14.64
N LEU A 33 -4.20 -1.95 14.41
CA LEU A 33 -3.21 -0.87 14.40
C LEU A 33 -3.05 -0.32 12.98
N VAL A 34 -3.16 0.99 12.82
CA VAL A 34 -2.88 1.68 11.55
C VAL A 34 -1.73 2.65 11.76
N THR A 35 -0.60 2.44 11.08
CA THR A 35 0.54 3.37 11.14
C THR A 35 0.35 4.52 10.16
N GLY A 36 0.81 5.75 10.53
CA GLY A 36 0.66 6.93 9.68
C GLY A 36 -0.79 7.37 9.46
N ALA A 37 -1.63 7.23 10.49
CA ALA A 37 -3.07 7.44 10.45
C ALA A 37 -3.52 8.91 10.37
N SER A 38 -2.61 9.89 10.46
CA SER A 38 -2.96 11.31 10.60
C SER A 38 -3.56 11.95 9.35
N SER A 39 -3.35 11.38 8.16
CA SER A 39 -3.82 11.98 6.90
C SER A 39 -3.86 10.98 5.74
N GLY A 40 -4.50 11.37 4.62
CA GLY A 40 -4.52 10.62 3.37
C GLY A 40 -5.07 9.21 3.54
N ILE A 41 -4.41 8.23 2.92
CA ILE A 41 -4.84 6.82 2.93
C ILE A 41 -5.00 6.30 4.36
N GLY A 42 -4.02 6.52 5.25
CA GLY A 42 -4.08 6.04 6.63
C GLY A 42 -5.25 6.63 7.43
N ARG A 43 -5.59 7.90 7.21
CA ARG A 43 -6.74 8.54 7.85
C ARG A 43 -8.06 7.93 7.34
N THR A 44 -8.19 7.76 6.03
CA THR A 44 -9.38 7.13 5.43
C THR A 44 -9.56 5.68 5.90
N ILE A 45 -8.48 4.90 5.98
CA ILE A 45 -8.52 3.54 6.54
C ILE A 45 -9.02 3.55 7.99
N THR A 46 -8.45 4.45 8.82
CA THR A 46 -8.84 4.59 10.23
C THR A 46 -10.33 4.90 10.37
N GLU A 47 -10.82 5.90 9.65
CA GLU A 47 -12.24 6.30 9.68
C GLU A 47 -13.17 5.20 9.15
N THR A 48 -12.77 4.51 8.07
CA THR A 48 -13.56 3.41 7.50
C THR A 48 -13.68 2.23 8.46
N LEU A 49 -12.58 1.84 9.12
CA LEU A 49 -12.57 0.75 10.10
C LEU A 49 -13.40 1.12 11.33
N ALA A 50 -13.20 2.32 11.87
CA ALA A 50 -13.93 2.82 13.04
C ALA A 50 -15.44 2.91 12.80
N ALA A 51 -15.87 3.36 11.62
CA ALA A 51 -17.28 3.40 11.23
C ALA A 51 -17.93 2.00 11.12
N LYS A 52 -17.12 0.95 10.93
CA LYS A 52 -17.58 -0.46 10.94
C LYS A 52 -17.57 -1.08 12.36
N GLY A 53 -17.23 -0.30 13.39
CA GLY A 53 -17.18 -0.76 14.78
C GLY A 53 -15.87 -1.47 15.17
N VAL A 54 -14.84 -1.39 14.32
CA VAL A 54 -13.49 -1.86 14.66
C VAL A 54 -12.82 -0.85 15.59
N TYR A 55 -12.19 -1.31 16.66
CA TYR A 55 -11.37 -0.44 17.49
C TYR A 55 -10.02 -0.18 16.82
N VAL A 56 -9.66 1.09 16.60
CA VAL A 56 -8.46 1.43 15.83
C VAL A 56 -7.42 2.11 16.71
N TYR A 57 -6.26 1.50 16.87
CA TYR A 57 -5.06 2.16 17.35
C TYR A 57 -4.43 2.96 16.21
N ALA A 58 -4.61 4.26 16.24
CA ALA A 58 -4.24 5.16 15.13
C ALA A 58 -2.88 5.82 15.40
N GLY A 59 -1.82 5.28 14.80
CA GLY A 59 -0.45 5.74 14.97
C GLY A 59 -0.17 7.07 14.27
N ALA A 60 0.29 8.07 15.04
CA ALA A 60 0.70 9.37 14.53
C ALA A 60 1.87 9.97 15.32
N ARG A 61 2.58 10.97 14.73
CA ARG A 61 3.79 11.55 15.33
C ARG A 61 3.55 12.87 16.07
N LYS A 62 2.53 13.62 15.72
CA LYS A 62 2.28 14.95 16.26
C LYS A 62 1.18 14.91 17.29
N LYS A 63 1.36 15.62 18.41
CA LYS A 63 0.37 15.68 19.49
C LYS A 63 -1.02 16.08 19.00
N GLY A 64 -1.13 17.16 18.20
CA GLY A 64 -2.43 17.59 17.67
C GLY A 64 -3.09 16.58 16.70
N ASP A 65 -2.30 15.80 15.92
CA ASP A 65 -2.84 14.73 15.08
C ASP A 65 -3.38 13.57 15.95
N ILE A 66 -2.68 13.24 17.05
CA ILE A 66 -3.08 12.20 18.01
C ILE A 66 -4.39 12.60 18.70
N GLU A 67 -4.48 13.84 19.17
CA GLU A 67 -5.70 14.39 19.79
C GLU A 67 -6.89 14.35 18.82
N ALA A 68 -6.68 14.79 17.57
CA ALA A 68 -7.71 14.76 16.52
C ALA A 68 -8.15 13.33 16.11
N LEU A 69 -7.26 12.35 16.23
CA LEU A 69 -7.58 10.94 16.02
C LEU A 69 -8.38 10.38 17.20
N THR A 70 -7.97 10.69 18.44
CA THR A 70 -8.64 10.22 19.66
C THR A 70 -10.07 10.79 19.81
N ALA A 71 -10.34 11.92 19.18
CA ALA A 71 -11.69 12.50 19.17
C ALA A 71 -12.70 11.71 18.29
N LEU A 72 -12.24 10.75 17.49
CA LEU A 72 -13.11 9.90 16.69
C LEU A 72 -13.63 8.74 17.55
N GLU A 73 -14.88 8.35 17.31
CA GLU A 73 -15.47 7.17 17.91
C GLU A 73 -14.68 5.90 17.51
N ASN A 74 -14.49 4.95 18.42
CA ASN A 74 -13.72 3.71 18.24
C ASN A 74 -12.25 3.89 17.83
N VAL A 75 -11.66 5.08 18.04
CA VAL A 75 -10.27 5.36 17.71
C VAL A 75 -9.49 5.80 18.93
N GLN A 76 -8.33 5.22 19.13
CA GLN A 76 -7.32 5.69 20.08
C GLN A 76 -6.09 6.16 19.30
N GLY A 77 -5.79 7.46 19.38
CA GLY A 77 -4.55 8.01 18.86
C GLY A 77 -3.36 7.51 19.68
N VAL A 78 -2.32 7.03 18.99
CA VAL A 78 -1.11 6.48 19.58
C VAL A 78 0.10 7.24 19.06
N ARG A 79 0.99 7.66 19.98
CA ARG A 79 2.31 8.19 19.58
C ARG A 79 3.11 7.06 18.97
N LEU A 80 3.39 7.17 17.66
CA LEU A 80 4.11 6.13 16.92
C LEU A 80 4.87 6.72 15.73
N ASP A 81 6.19 6.79 15.86
CA ASP A 81 7.12 6.94 14.75
C ASP A 81 7.76 5.58 14.46
N VAL A 82 7.54 5.06 13.25
CA VAL A 82 8.01 3.72 12.84
C VAL A 82 9.54 3.61 12.76
N THR A 83 10.25 4.73 12.89
CA THR A 83 11.72 4.79 12.95
C THR A 83 12.26 4.77 14.38
N LYS A 84 11.39 4.80 15.40
CA LYS A 84 11.74 4.90 16.82
C LYS A 84 11.37 3.64 17.59
N ALA A 85 12.37 2.87 17.99
CA ALA A 85 12.16 1.59 18.68
C ALA A 85 11.42 1.75 20.02
N ASP A 86 11.71 2.83 20.76
CA ASP A 86 11.07 3.18 22.02
C ASP A 86 9.57 3.49 21.85
N GLU A 87 9.20 4.25 20.81
CA GLU A 87 7.79 4.54 20.50
C GLU A 87 7.03 3.28 20.05
N ILE A 88 7.69 2.39 19.29
CA ILE A 88 7.11 1.10 18.90
C ILE A 88 6.89 0.22 20.12
N SER A 89 7.86 0.12 21.05
CA SER A 89 7.72 -0.66 22.29
C SER A 89 6.60 -0.12 23.15
N ALA A 90 6.55 1.19 23.36
CA ALA A 90 5.47 1.84 24.13
C ALA A 90 4.08 1.58 23.51
N ALA A 91 3.97 1.55 22.19
CA ALA A 91 2.72 1.23 21.50
C ALA A 91 2.32 -0.25 21.70
N VAL A 92 3.27 -1.20 21.71
CA VAL A 92 3.02 -2.61 22.04
C VAL A 92 2.49 -2.74 23.47
N ASP A 93 3.13 -2.07 24.43
CA ASP A 93 2.75 -2.14 25.84
C ASP A 93 1.35 -1.53 26.05
N LEU A 94 1.04 -0.43 25.38
CA LEU A 94 -0.29 0.17 25.39
C LEU A 94 -1.35 -0.82 24.89
N VAL A 95 -1.13 -1.45 23.72
CA VAL A 95 -2.09 -2.41 23.13
C VAL A 95 -2.28 -3.61 24.07
N LYS A 96 -1.20 -4.13 24.65
CA LYS A 96 -1.26 -5.23 25.63
C LYS A 96 -2.06 -4.84 26.88
N SER A 97 -1.82 -3.67 27.44
CA SER A 97 -2.50 -3.20 28.66
C SER A 97 -4.01 -3.01 28.49
N GLN A 98 -4.48 -2.77 27.27
CA GLN A 98 -5.90 -2.63 26.94
C GLN A 98 -6.66 -3.99 26.91
N GLY A 99 -5.95 -5.11 26.81
CA GLY A 99 -6.55 -6.45 26.85
C GLY A 99 -7.51 -6.79 25.70
N ARG A 100 -7.53 -5.99 24.61
CA ARG A 100 -8.42 -6.21 23.45
C ARG A 100 -7.88 -7.23 22.44
N GLY A 101 -6.62 -7.64 22.57
CA GLY A 101 -5.88 -8.33 21.52
C GLY A 101 -5.59 -7.42 20.33
N LEU A 102 -5.01 -7.97 19.27
CA LEU A 102 -4.74 -7.23 18.03
C LEU A 102 -5.04 -8.11 16.82
N HIS A 103 -6.16 -7.87 16.17
CA HIS A 103 -6.58 -8.63 14.99
C HIS A 103 -5.78 -8.26 13.74
N GLY A 104 -5.34 -7.02 13.60
CA GLY A 104 -4.67 -6.60 12.39
C GLY A 104 -3.66 -5.49 12.57
N ILE A 105 -2.68 -5.45 11.65
CA ILE A 105 -1.75 -4.35 11.46
C ILE A 105 -1.91 -3.83 10.04
N VAL A 106 -1.98 -2.51 9.90
CA VAL A 106 -1.88 -1.82 8.62
C VAL A 106 -0.59 -1.00 8.60
N ASN A 107 0.42 -1.50 7.92
CA ASN A 107 1.67 -0.82 7.63
C ASN A 107 1.43 0.23 6.53
N ASN A 108 0.97 1.43 6.93
CA ASN A 108 0.66 2.50 5.98
C ASN A 108 1.63 3.68 6.08
N ALA A 109 2.34 3.88 7.19
CA ALA A 109 3.32 4.96 7.29
C ALA A 109 4.33 4.90 6.15
N GLY A 110 4.49 6.02 5.44
CA GLY A 110 5.39 6.09 4.31
C GLY A 110 5.66 7.51 3.85
N VAL A 111 6.77 7.68 3.16
CA VAL A 111 7.22 8.94 2.57
C VAL A 111 7.54 8.73 1.09
N PHE A 112 7.53 9.82 0.33
CA PHE A 112 7.88 9.82 -1.08
C PHE A 112 9.05 10.79 -1.30
N LEU A 113 10.08 10.34 -2.00
CA LEU A 113 11.16 11.15 -2.54
C LEU A 113 11.22 10.99 -4.05
N HIS A 114 11.40 12.10 -4.74
CA HIS A 114 11.56 12.17 -6.17
C HIS A 114 12.92 12.73 -6.49
N ALA A 115 13.83 11.88 -6.92
CA ALA A 115 15.22 12.24 -7.21
C ALA A 115 15.85 11.24 -8.18
N PRO A 116 16.82 11.65 -9.00
CA PRO A 116 17.64 10.72 -9.76
C PRO A 116 18.54 9.92 -8.81
N LEU A 117 18.74 8.64 -9.10
CA LEU A 117 19.55 7.76 -8.23
C LEU A 117 21.00 8.19 -8.10
N ILE A 118 21.52 8.92 -9.08
CA ILE A 118 22.93 9.37 -9.10
C ILE A 118 23.15 10.69 -8.36
N GLU A 119 22.08 11.36 -7.91
CA GLU A 119 22.18 12.66 -7.21
C GLU A 119 21.54 12.64 -5.81
N ILE A 120 20.73 11.61 -5.50
CA ILE A 120 20.14 11.52 -4.15
C ILE A 120 21.26 11.30 -3.12
N SER A 121 21.21 12.04 -2.01
CA SER A 121 22.15 11.84 -0.91
C SER A 121 21.92 10.49 -0.21
N GLU A 122 22.99 9.89 0.33
CA GLU A 122 22.86 8.68 1.16
C GLU A 122 21.90 8.91 2.34
N SER A 123 21.97 10.08 2.98
CA SER A 123 21.07 10.41 4.08
C SER A 123 19.60 10.48 3.71
N ASP A 124 19.26 10.85 2.46
CA ASP A 124 17.87 10.82 1.98
C ASP A 124 17.46 9.42 1.58
N MET A 125 18.39 8.63 1.02
CA MET A 125 18.14 7.21 0.74
C MET A 125 17.93 6.45 2.06
N ASP A 126 18.76 6.66 3.06
CA ASP A 126 18.61 6.07 4.40
C ASP A 126 17.26 6.46 5.02
N PHE A 127 16.88 7.73 4.92
CA PHE A 127 15.61 8.20 5.45
C PHE A 127 14.41 7.52 4.80
N ILE A 128 14.38 7.39 3.47
CA ILE A 128 13.23 6.75 2.80
C ILE A 128 13.18 5.24 3.07
N MET A 129 14.35 4.58 3.13
CA MET A 129 14.47 3.16 3.49
C MET A 129 14.05 2.93 4.93
N ASP A 130 14.48 3.79 5.86
CA ASP A 130 14.17 3.68 7.28
C ASP A 130 12.66 3.76 7.55
N VAL A 131 11.96 4.68 6.88
CA VAL A 131 10.51 4.83 7.04
C VAL A 131 9.75 3.74 6.28
N ASN A 132 10.05 3.53 4.99
CA ASN A 132 9.19 2.74 4.09
C ASN A 132 9.48 1.24 4.14
N VAL A 133 10.69 0.83 4.55
CA VAL A 133 11.12 -0.58 4.58
C VAL A 133 11.33 -1.05 6.01
N PHE A 134 12.25 -0.42 6.73
CA PHE A 134 12.54 -0.82 8.10
C PHE A 134 11.39 -0.51 9.06
N GLY A 135 10.58 0.53 8.79
CA GLY A 135 9.39 0.85 9.57
C GLY A 135 8.38 -0.31 9.62
N PRO A 136 7.84 -0.78 8.48
CA PRO A 136 6.98 -1.96 8.42
C PRO A 136 7.59 -3.21 9.04
N TYR A 137 8.88 -3.47 8.78
CA TYR A 137 9.61 -4.57 9.41
C TYR A 137 9.60 -4.49 10.94
N ARG A 138 10.01 -3.33 11.52
CA ARG A 138 10.07 -3.14 12.98
C ARG A 138 8.70 -3.27 13.63
N VAL A 139 7.69 -2.62 13.05
CA VAL A 139 6.32 -2.67 13.58
C VAL A 139 5.79 -4.09 13.53
N THR A 140 5.88 -4.76 12.38
CA THR A 140 5.40 -6.14 12.24
C THR A 140 6.10 -7.07 13.23
N LYS A 141 7.43 -6.99 13.34
CA LYS A 141 8.23 -7.80 14.28
C LYS A 141 7.81 -7.59 15.73
N ALA A 142 7.61 -6.33 16.14
CA ALA A 142 7.27 -5.99 17.52
C ALA A 142 5.85 -6.46 17.91
N PHE A 143 4.91 -6.37 16.98
CA PHE A 143 3.51 -6.77 17.22
C PHE A 143 3.21 -8.23 16.82
N ALA A 144 4.18 -8.97 16.22
CA ALA A 144 3.98 -10.35 15.78
C ALA A 144 3.38 -11.27 16.85
N PRO A 145 3.81 -11.25 18.12
CA PRO A 145 3.20 -12.11 19.14
C PRO A 145 1.70 -11.87 19.27
N LEU A 146 1.24 -10.62 19.28
CA LEU A 146 -0.18 -10.29 19.41
C LEU A 146 -1.00 -10.70 18.19
N ILE A 147 -0.41 -10.60 17.00
CA ILE A 147 -1.04 -11.02 15.75
C ILE A 147 -1.14 -12.55 15.67
N ILE A 148 -0.10 -13.27 16.09
CA ILE A 148 -0.09 -14.74 16.15
C ILE A 148 -1.15 -15.24 17.14
N ASP A 149 -1.20 -14.69 18.35
CA ASP A 149 -2.18 -15.06 19.37
C ASP A 149 -3.63 -14.85 18.87
N ALA A 150 -3.86 -13.82 18.07
CA ALA A 150 -5.16 -13.51 17.51
C ALA A 150 -5.48 -14.26 16.20
N LYS A 151 -4.54 -15.04 15.64
CA LYS A 151 -4.61 -15.58 14.28
C LYS A 151 -5.04 -14.47 13.29
N GLY A 152 -4.35 -13.36 13.39
CA GLY A 152 -4.77 -12.08 12.82
C GLY A 152 -4.32 -11.87 11.39
N ARG A 153 -4.14 -10.58 11.02
CA ARG A 153 -3.85 -10.15 9.65
C ARG A 153 -2.72 -9.11 9.63
N VAL A 154 -1.87 -9.15 8.62
CA VAL A 154 -0.91 -8.08 8.33
C VAL A 154 -1.18 -7.54 6.93
N THR A 155 -1.49 -6.24 6.83
CA THR A 155 -1.71 -5.58 5.54
C THR A 155 -0.70 -4.46 5.36
N THR A 156 0.02 -4.47 4.25
CA THR A 156 1.01 -3.43 3.90
C THR A 156 0.47 -2.55 2.77
N ILE A 157 0.63 -1.24 2.89
CA ILE A 157 0.34 -0.32 1.79
C ILE A 157 1.58 -0.20 0.91
N GLY A 158 1.54 -0.92 -0.20
CA GLY A 158 2.49 -0.87 -1.29
C GLY A 158 2.33 0.37 -2.17
N SER A 159 2.44 0.19 -3.47
CA SER A 159 2.14 1.18 -4.52
C SER A 159 2.31 0.54 -5.90
N VAL A 160 1.61 1.00 -6.92
CA VAL A 160 1.92 0.67 -8.33
C VAL A 160 3.41 0.91 -8.66
N ALA A 161 4.11 1.75 -7.88
CA ALA A 161 5.55 1.95 -7.96
C ALA A 161 6.38 0.77 -7.43
N GLY A 162 5.78 -0.21 -6.75
CA GLY A 162 6.39 -1.50 -6.39
C GLY A 162 6.34 -2.51 -7.54
N LEU A 163 5.47 -2.30 -8.51
CA LEU A 163 5.32 -3.16 -9.69
C LEU A 163 6.10 -2.62 -10.89
N ASN A 164 6.24 -1.30 -10.97
CA ASN A 164 6.92 -0.61 -12.06
C ASN A 164 7.70 0.60 -11.54
N SER A 165 8.80 0.95 -12.21
CA SER A 165 9.60 2.13 -11.88
C SER A 165 9.80 3.00 -13.10
N GLY A 166 10.01 4.29 -12.89
CA GLY A 166 10.29 5.28 -13.91
C GLY A 166 11.42 6.22 -13.52
N ARG A 167 11.80 7.10 -14.45
CA ARG A 167 12.81 8.15 -14.21
C ARG A 167 12.43 8.97 -12.97
N MET A 168 13.38 9.28 -12.11
CA MET A 168 13.25 10.04 -10.87
C MET A 168 12.46 9.32 -9.73
N PHE A 169 11.84 8.17 -10.01
CA PHE A 169 11.09 7.40 -9.01
C PHE A 169 11.95 6.33 -8.32
N GLY A 170 13.23 6.21 -8.70
CA GLY A 170 14.14 5.18 -8.20
C GLY A 170 14.10 4.99 -6.68
N PRO A 171 14.37 6.04 -5.88
CA PRO A 171 14.42 5.91 -4.42
C PRO A 171 13.10 5.37 -3.82
N TYR A 172 11.97 5.87 -4.29
CA TYR A 172 10.65 5.43 -3.83
C TYR A 172 10.32 4.02 -4.31
N SER A 173 10.52 3.75 -5.61
CA SER A 173 10.24 2.43 -6.18
C SER A 173 11.06 1.33 -5.52
N MET A 174 12.34 1.56 -5.23
CA MET A 174 13.17 0.59 -4.48
C MET A 174 12.51 0.18 -3.16
N THR A 175 11.96 1.15 -2.41
CA THR A 175 11.28 0.83 -1.15
C THR A 175 9.99 0.04 -1.38
N LYS A 176 9.24 0.33 -2.45
CA LYS A 176 7.98 -0.35 -2.73
C LYS A 176 8.19 -1.77 -3.30
N PHE A 177 9.23 -1.98 -4.11
CA PHE A 177 9.67 -3.32 -4.51
C PHE A 177 10.15 -4.15 -3.31
N ALA A 178 10.84 -3.53 -2.34
CA ALA A 178 11.21 -4.20 -1.10
C ALA A 178 9.97 -4.67 -0.31
N MET A 179 8.84 -3.93 -0.36
CA MET A 179 7.60 -4.35 0.30
C MET A 179 6.91 -5.52 -0.39
N GLU A 180 7.08 -5.69 -1.71
CA GLU A 180 6.65 -6.90 -2.41
C GLU A 180 7.37 -8.14 -1.86
N ALA A 181 8.70 -8.10 -1.82
CA ALA A 181 9.50 -9.18 -1.28
C ALA A 181 9.22 -9.44 0.21
N PHE A 182 9.05 -8.38 1.00
CA PHE A 182 8.65 -8.47 2.41
C PHE A 182 7.31 -9.19 2.57
N THR A 183 6.33 -8.86 1.74
CA THR A 183 4.99 -9.47 1.81
C THR A 183 5.02 -10.93 1.43
N ASP A 184 5.73 -11.31 0.36
CA ASP A 184 5.83 -12.70 -0.08
C ASP A 184 6.52 -13.58 0.97
N ALA A 185 7.65 -13.13 1.51
CA ALA A 185 8.36 -13.85 2.56
C ALA A 185 7.51 -13.98 3.83
N LEU A 186 6.92 -12.86 4.29
CA LEU A 186 6.12 -12.84 5.49
C LEU A 186 4.86 -13.72 5.36
N ALA A 187 4.22 -13.77 4.20
CA ALA A 187 3.06 -14.63 3.97
C ALA A 187 3.43 -16.11 4.12
N GLY A 188 4.56 -16.54 3.54
CA GLY A 188 5.07 -17.90 3.71
C GLY A 188 5.42 -18.24 5.16
N GLU A 189 6.06 -17.30 5.88
CA GLU A 189 6.47 -17.50 7.27
C GLU A 189 5.30 -17.52 8.24
N MET A 190 4.34 -16.62 8.08
CA MET A 190 3.24 -16.43 9.01
C MET A 190 2.08 -17.40 8.80
N GLY A 191 2.00 -18.02 7.63
CA GLY A 191 0.96 -19.02 7.31
C GLY A 191 0.92 -20.19 8.30
N LYS A 192 2.07 -20.63 8.84
CA LYS A 192 2.12 -21.70 9.88
C LYS A 192 1.44 -21.33 11.20
N PHE A 193 1.12 -20.04 11.40
CA PHE A 193 0.43 -19.53 12.58
C PHE A 193 -1.02 -19.11 12.28
N ASP A 194 -1.56 -19.49 11.12
CA ASP A 194 -2.87 -19.05 10.62
C ASP A 194 -3.00 -17.52 10.47
N VAL A 195 -1.89 -16.81 10.30
CA VAL A 195 -1.84 -15.37 10.05
C VAL A 195 -1.75 -15.13 8.55
N GLN A 196 -2.70 -14.39 8.02
CA GLN A 196 -2.70 -14.04 6.59
C GLN A 196 -2.09 -12.67 6.38
N VAL A 197 -1.35 -12.53 5.28
CA VAL A 197 -0.62 -11.33 4.91
C VAL A 197 -1.10 -10.84 3.55
N SER A 198 -1.23 -9.53 3.41
CA SER A 198 -1.67 -8.91 2.16
C SER A 198 -0.89 -7.62 1.88
N ILE A 199 -0.78 -7.28 0.59
CA ILE A 199 -0.31 -5.98 0.15
C ILE A 199 -1.37 -5.31 -0.71
N VAL A 200 -1.59 -4.01 -0.48
CA VAL A 200 -2.47 -3.18 -1.29
C VAL A 200 -1.61 -2.22 -2.10
N GLU A 201 -1.79 -2.20 -3.41
CA GLU A 201 -1.02 -1.42 -4.39
C GLU A 201 -1.83 -0.22 -4.89
N PRO A 202 -1.83 0.92 -4.17
CA PRO A 202 -2.56 2.10 -4.62
C PRO A 202 -1.91 2.75 -5.84
N GLY A 203 -2.77 3.22 -6.75
CA GLY A 203 -2.42 4.24 -7.74
C GLY A 203 -2.41 5.66 -7.13
N ASN A 204 -2.58 6.66 -7.97
CA ASN A 204 -2.47 8.06 -7.60
C ASN A 204 -3.79 8.63 -7.01
N PHE A 205 -4.09 8.27 -5.79
CA PHE A 205 -5.22 8.82 -5.02
C PHE A 205 -4.89 10.16 -4.36
N ASN A 206 -5.93 10.88 -3.93
CA ASN A 206 -5.76 12.10 -3.15
C ASN A 206 -5.11 11.80 -1.80
N SER A 207 -3.94 12.42 -1.55
CA SER A 207 -3.18 12.25 -0.30
C SER A 207 -2.21 13.42 -0.10
N ASN A 208 -1.71 13.57 1.13
CA ASN A 208 -0.71 14.60 1.47
C ASN A 208 0.73 14.21 1.08
N ILE A 209 0.96 13.06 0.47
CA ILE A 209 2.29 12.55 0.18
C ILE A 209 3.11 13.49 -0.71
N MET A 210 2.45 14.07 -1.74
CA MET A 210 3.08 15.04 -2.65
C MET A 210 3.40 16.37 -1.95
N LYS A 211 2.51 16.85 -1.07
CA LYS A 211 2.75 18.05 -0.26
C LYS A 211 3.94 17.88 0.67
N ASN A 212 4.07 16.71 1.28
CA ASN A 212 5.17 16.39 2.19
C ASN A 212 6.50 16.24 1.42
N MET A 213 6.47 15.63 0.23
CA MET A 213 7.62 15.53 -0.68
C MET A 213 8.13 16.93 -1.04
N ARG A 214 7.25 17.85 -1.49
CA ARG A 214 7.66 19.24 -1.83
C ARG A 214 8.37 19.97 -0.69
N LYS A 215 7.84 19.84 0.54
CA LYS A 215 8.46 20.46 1.73
C LYS A 215 9.88 19.98 1.97
N ARG A 216 10.15 18.69 1.71
CA ARG A 216 11.48 18.14 1.84
C ARG A 216 12.37 18.56 0.68
N GLN A 217 11.88 18.49 -0.55
CA GLN A 217 12.61 18.86 -1.77
C GLN A 217 13.03 20.34 -1.77
N ALA A 218 12.18 21.24 -1.25
CA ALA A 218 12.52 22.65 -1.09
C ALA A 218 13.71 22.85 -0.16
N LYS A 219 13.89 22.02 0.88
CA LYS A 219 15.05 22.05 1.77
C LYS A 219 16.32 21.58 1.07
N LEU A 220 16.22 20.60 0.17
CA LEU A 220 17.35 20.07 -0.59
C LEU A 220 17.87 21.09 -1.62
N LYS A 221 16.95 21.74 -2.37
CA LYS A 221 17.30 22.80 -3.33
C LYS A 221 17.93 24.04 -2.68
N ALA A 222 17.67 24.31 -1.40
CA ALA A 222 18.27 25.43 -0.68
C ALA A 222 19.80 25.29 -0.51
N ASN A 223 20.38 24.11 -0.76
CA ASN A 223 21.81 23.86 -0.72
C ASN A 223 22.56 24.30 -1.99
N GLY A 224 21.86 24.76 -3.04
CA GLY A 224 22.44 25.57 -4.12
C GLY A 224 23.16 24.84 -5.26
N ASP A 225 23.16 23.51 -5.30
CA ASP A 225 23.80 22.76 -6.37
C ASP A 225 22.90 22.65 -7.60
N ALA A 226 23.44 22.90 -8.81
CA ALA A 226 22.75 22.66 -10.07
C ALA A 226 22.61 21.15 -10.30
N SER A 227 21.41 20.69 -10.70
CA SER A 227 21.14 19.29 -10.99
C SER A 227 21.28 19.02 -12.49
N LEU A 228 21.76 17.84 -12.86
CA LEU A 228 21.68 17.32 -14.24
C LEU A 228 20.24 17.07 -14.68
N PHE A 229 19.27 17.07 -13.74
CA PHE A 229 17.85 16.76 -13.95
C PHE A 229 16.93 17.93 -13.58
N ASP A 230 17.38 19.17 -13.74
CA ASP A 230 16.60 20.38 -13.38
C ASP A 230 15.23 20.42 -14.09
N GLU A 231 15.17 20.02 -15.37
CA GLU A 231 13.89 19.94 -16.10
C GLU A 231 12.90 18.96 -15.48
N GLU A 232 13.37 17.78 -15.06
CA GLU A 232 12.54 16.77 -14.42
C GLU A 232 12.05 17.23 -13.03
N TYR A 233 12.89 17.92 -12.29
CA TYR A 233 12.50 18.54 -11.03
C TYR A 233 11.45 19.64 -11.23
N GLU A 234 11.58 20.48 -12.25
CA GLU A 234 10.58 21.51 -12.58
C GLU A 234 9.24 20.87 -13.01
N LYS A 235 9.27 19.86 -13.88
CA LYS A 235 8.07 19.11 -14.28
C LYS A 235 7.36 18.50 -13.09
N MET A 236 8.10 17.90 -12.14
CA MET A 236 7.52 17.32 -10.93
C MET A 236 6.98 18.40 -9.98
N GLU A 237 7.67 19.52 -9.84
CA GLU A 237 7.21 20.65 -9.03
C GLU A 237 5.86 21.16 -9.55
N ASN A 238 5.74 21.39 -10.85
CA ASN A 238 4.50 21.81 -11.51
C ASN A 238 3.39 20.77 -11.34
N PHE A 239 3.68 19.48 -11.58
CA PHE A 239 2.74 18.39 -11.31
C PHE A 239 2.27 18.34 -9.86
N SER A 240 3.20 18.54 -8.92
CA SER A 240 2.91 18.48 -7.48
C SER A 240 2.11 19.68 -6.96
N LYS A 241 2.19 20.85 -7.65
CA LYS A 241 1.41 22.07 -7.36
C LYS A 241 0.03 22.03 -7.98
N ALA A 242 -0.21 21.16 -8.97
CA ALA A 242 -1.52 21.06 -9.62
C ALA A 242 -2.63 20.79 -8.58
N ASP A 243 -3.79 21.33 -8.83
CA ASP A 243 -4.98 21.06 -8.00
C ASP A 243 -5.30 19.57 -8.02
N ARG A 244 -5.31 18.98 -6.84
CA ARG A 244 -5.60 17.56 -6.63
C ARG A 244 -7.01 17.30 -6.09
N SER A 245 -7.85 18.32 -6.02
CA SER A 245 -9.25 18.18 -5.57
C SER A 245 -10.04 17.21 -6.44
N SER A 246 -9.70 17.13 -7.74
CA SER A 246 -10.28 16.17 -8.69
C SER A 246 -9.76 14.74 -8.57
N HIS A 247 -8.69 14.47 -7.79
CA HIS A 247 -8.21 13.11 -7.57
C HIS A 247 -9.21 12.35 -6.69
N ARG A 248 -9.45 11.09 -7.05
CA ARG A 248 -10.36 10.23 -6.29
C ARG A 248 -9.92 10.11 -4.84
N SER A 249 -10.91 10.16 -3.95
CA SER A 249 -10.73 9.82 -2.53
C SER A 249 -10.19 8.39 -2.40
N PRO A 250 -9.32 8.10 -1.42
CA PRO A 250 -8.75 6.77 -1.23
C PRO A 250 -9.71 5.76 -0.56
N VAL A 251 -11.01 5.97 -0.63
CA VAL A 251 -12.02 5.05 -0.07
C VAL A 251 -11.86 3.64 -0.64
N ALA A 252 -11.64 3.50 -1.96
CA ALA A 252 -11.41 2.18 -2.56
C ALA A 252 -10.17 1.47 -2.00
N VAL A 253 -9.15 2.22 -1.57
CA VAL A 253 -7.98 1.65 -0.88
C VAL A 253 -8.36 1.17 0.52
N ALA A 254 -9.17 1.94 1.25
CA ALA A 254 -9.69 1.55 2.56
C ALA A 254 -10.58 0.30 2.46
N ASP A 255 -11.43 0.21 1.44
CA ASP A 255 -12.27 -0.97 1.19
C ASP A 255 -11.43 -2.22 0.91
N ALA A 256 -10.36 -2.09 0.13
CA ALA A 256 -9.41 -3.19 -0.10
C ALA A 256 -8.70 -3.63 1.19
N VAL A 257 -8.34 -2.67 2.07
CA VAL A 257 -7.78 -2.98 3.40
C VAL A 257 -8.80 -3.69 4.29
N VAL A 258 -10.06 -3.25 4.28
CA VAL A 258 -11.15 -3.93 5.01
C VAL A 258 -11.29 -5.37 4.52
N HIS A 259 -11.27 -5.60 3.20
CA HIS A 259 -11.32 -6.94 2.63
C HIS A 259 -10.09 -7.78 3.05
N ALA A 260 -8.89 -7.22 2.98
CA ALA A 260 -7.66 -7.89 3.41
C ALA A 260 -7.67 -8.31 4.89
N LEU A 261 -8.28 -7.48 5.76
CA LEU A 261 -8.34 -7.72 7.20
C LEU A 261 -9.49 -8.66 7.63
N PHE A 262 -10.61 -8.71 6.91
CA PHE A 262 -11.84 -9.31 7.42
C PHE A 262 -12.51 -10.30 6.47
N ALA A 263 -12.08 -10.42 5.21
CA ALA A 263 -12.59 -11.45 4.32
C ALA A 263 -12.16 -12.84 4.81
N GLU A 264 -12.99 -13.83 4.58
CA GLU A 264 -12.67 -15.24 4.84
C GLU A 264 -11.45 -15.67 4.01
N GLU A 265 -11.44 -15.31 2.73
CA GLU A 265 -10.34 -15.57 1.80
C GLU A 265 -9.77 -14.25 1.26
N PRO A 266 -8.86 -13.58 1.98
CA PRO A 266 -8.24 -12.37 1.49
C PRO A 266 -7.23 -12.69 0.39
N LYS A 267 -7.07 -11.75 -0.54
CA LYS A 267 -6.03 -11.84 -1.57
C LYS A 267 -4.67 -11.48 -0.98
N LEU A 268 -3.62 -12.09 -1.50
CA LEU A 268 -2.25 -11.66 -1.19
C LEU A 268 -1.98 -10.25 -1.75
N ARG A 269 -2.48 -9.92 -2.96
CA ARG A 269 -2.28 -8.62 -3.64
C ARG A 269 -3.58 -7.98 -4.08
N TYR A 270 -3.69 -6.66 -3.83
CA TYR A 270 -4.81 -5.82 -4.23
C TYR A 270 -4.32 -4.65 -5.07
N LEU A 271 -4.46 -4.73 -6.39
CA LEU A 271 -4.23 -3.58 -7.25
C LEU A 271 -5.44 -2.63 -7.18
N VAL A 272 -5.23 -1.42 -6.66
CA VAL A 272 -6.30 -0.43 -6.49
C VAL A 272 -5.90 0.87 -7.17
N THR A 273 -6.50 1.17 -8.32
CA THR A 273 -6.17 2.37 -9.09
C THR A 273 -7.41 3.25 -9.30
N PRO A 274 -7.23 4.58 -9.38
CA PRO A 274 -8.36 5.49 -9.57
C PRO A 274 -8.95 5.41 -10.98
N ASN A 275 -8.25 4.82 -11.93
CA ASN A 275 -8.65 4.71 -13.34
C ASN A 275 -7.95 3.54 -14.04
N GLN A 276 -8.53 3.12 -15.18
CA GLN A 276 -8.02 2.01 -16.00
C GLN A 276 -6.60 2.26 -16.52
N ARG A 277 -6.26 3.50 -16.87
CA ARG A 277 -4.93 3.84 -17.42
C ARG A 277 -3.81 3.50 -16.42
N GLU A 278 -4.01 3.75 -15.13
CA GLU A 278 -3.01 3.42 -14.10
C GLU A 278 -2.90 1.90 -13.88
N ALA A 279 -4.03 1.18 -13.92
CA ALA A 279 -4.03 -0.29 -13.87
C ALA A 279 -3.27 -0.88 -15.05
N ASP A 280 -3.57 -0.42 -16.27
CA ASP A 280 -2.88 -0.86 -17.49
C ASP A 280 -1.37 -0.57 -17.42
N MET A 281 -0.99 0.60 -16.93
CA MET A 281 0.42 0.98 -16.80
C MET A 281 1.16 0.03 -15.83
N ALA A 282 0.55 -0.31 -14.70
CA ALA A 282 1.13 -1.24 -13.72
C ALA A 282 1.30 -2.65 -14.32
N LEU A 283 0.24 -3.20 -14.91
CA LEU A 283 0.24 -4.54 -15.50
C LEU A 283 1.18 -4.64 -16.71
N ARG A 284 1.18 -3.64 -17.60
CA ARG A 284 2.10 -3.59 -18.74
C ARG A 284 3.56 -3.52 -18.30
N GLY A 285 3.85 -2.85 -17.17
CA GLY A 285 5.20 -2.82 -16.58
C GLY A 285 5.68 -4.21 -16.17
N LEU A 286 4.82 -5.00 -15.52
CA LEU A 286 5.10 -6.39 -15.15
C LEU A 286 5.27 -7.27 -16.38
N MET A 287 4.34 -7.21 -17.35
CA MET A 287 4.40 -8.00 -18.57
C MET A 287 5.65 -7.70 -19.41
N ARG A 288 6.09 -6.43 -19.44
CA ARG A 288 7.35 -6.05 -20.08
C ARG A 288 8.54 -6.76 -19.42
N LYS A 289 8.61 -6.84 -18.10
CA LYS A 289 9.68 -7.54 -17.38
C LYS A 289 9.65 -9.05 -17.70
N VAL A 290 8.46 -9.65 -17.68
CA VAL A 290 8.29 -11.06 -18.10
C VAL A 290 8.82 -11.27 -19.51
N SER A 291 8.44 -10.43 -20.46
CA SER A 291 8.93 -10.50 -21.85
C SER A 291 10.45 -10.35 -21.94
N GLN A 292 11.04 -9.39 -21.19
CA GLN A 292 12.49 -9.17 -21.17
C GLN A 292 13.23 -10.35 -20.55
N LEU A 293 12.72 -10.94 -19.49
CA LEU A 293 13.30 -12.12 -18.84
C LEU A 293 13.19 -13.37 -19.70
N ASN A 294 12.10 -13.50 -20.46
CA ASN A 294 11.86 -14.66 -21.33
C ASN A 294 12.53 -14.54 -22.70
N ASN A 295 13.29 -13.47 -22.97
CA ASN A 295 13.88 -13.24 -24.28
C ASN A 295 15.28 -13.83 -24.37
N ASP A 296 15.53 -14.56 -25.48
CA ASP A 296 16.86 -14.97 -25.95
C ASP A 296 17.73 -15.72 -24.91
N HIS A 297 17.15 -16.77 -24.26
CA HIS A 297 17.89 -17.70 -23.41
C HIS A 297 17.44 -19.15 -23.61
N GLU A 298 18.27 -20.11 -23.21
CA GLU A 298 18.11 -21.56 -23.42
C GLU A 298 16.73 -22.10 -22.96
N HIS A 299 16.13 -21.50 -21.94
CA HIS A 299 14.88 -21.93 -21.33
C HIS A 299 13.68 -21.01 -21.63
N SER A 300 13.77 -20.22 -22.71
CA SER A 300 12.68 -19.33 -23.13
C SER A 300 11.39 -20.10 -23.44
N LEU A 301 10.28 -19.62 -22.90
CA LEU A 301 8.96 -20.17 -23.16
C LEU A 301 8.35 -19.59 -24.44
N THR A 302 7.60 -20.38 -25.17
CA THR A 302 6.77 -19.89 -26.27
C THR A 302 5.62 -19.03 -25.76
N ASN A 303 4.99 -18.24 -26.62
CA ASN A 303 3.81 -17.44 -26.24
C ASN A 303 2.66 -18.30 -25.69
N ASP A 304 2.46 -19.51 -26.22
CA ASP A 304 1.39 -20.41 -25.77
C ASP A 304 1.73 -21.00 -24.39
N GLN A 305 3.00 -21.31 -24.12
CA GLN A 305 3.45 -21.72 -22.80
C GLN A 305 3.29 -20.59 -21.76
N LEU A 306 3.62 -19.32 -22.13
CA LEU A 306 3.40 -18.17 -21.25
C LEU A 306 1.92 -17.94 -20.95
N LYS A 307 1.04 -18.09 -21.95
CA LYS A 307 -0.43 -18.03 -21.73
C LYS A 307 -0.91 -19.15 -20.80
N SER A 308 -0.48 -20.39 -21.07
CA SER A 308 -0.81 -21.53 -20.22
C SER A 308 -0.33 -21.36 -18.78
N LEU A 309 0.84 -20.77 -18.58
CA LEU A 309 1.36 -20.46 -17.25
C LEU A 309 0.48 -19.41 -16.56
N LEU A 310 0.07 -18.35 -17.27
CA LEU A 310 -0.82 -17.32 -16.72
C LEU A 310 -2.18 -17.91 -16.30
N ASP A 311 -2.75 -18.80 -17.12
CA ASP A 311 -4.04 -19.45 -16.86
C ASP A 311 -4.02 -20.30 -15.56
N GLN A 312 -2.85 -20.85 -15.19
CA GLN A 312 -2.68 -21.60 -13.93
C GLN A 312 -2.85 -20.74 -12.68
N PHE A 313 -2.59 -19.43 -12.78
CA PHE A 313 -2.68 -18.49 -11.67
C PHE A 313 -3.98 -17.67 -11.64
N GLN A 314 -4.91 -17.92 -12.60
CA GLN A 314 -6.22 -17.24 -12.68
C GLN A 314 -7.35 -18.00 -11.95
N LYS A 315 -7.01 -18.94 -11.07
CA LYS A 315 -8.00 -19.76 -10.31
C LYS A 315 -8.50 -19.01 -9.09
#